data_56e7da4dfe449c85e2a0ff007153b3be
#
_entry.id   56e7da4dfe449c85e2a0ff007153b3be
#
_cell.length_a   1.000
_cell.length_b   1.000
_cell.length_c   1.000
_cell.angle_alpha   90.00
_cell.angle_beta   90.00
_cell.angle_gamma   90.00
#
_symmetry.space_group_name_H-M   'P 1'
#
loop_
_entity.id
_entity.type
_entity.pdbx_description
1 polymer ?
#
loop_
_entity_poly.entity_id
_entity_poly.type
_entity_poly.pdbx_seq_one_letter_code
_entity_poly.pdbx_strand_id
1 'polypeptide(L)'
;MAAFRTDLGIDLGTASILVYAKGKGIVLNEPSVVAIDQNTNNFLAVGEEARQMLGRTPGNIIALRPMRDGVISNYHITERMLKYFFTKAMGRTFFKPRVIICVPSGITEVEKRAVLEASNNAGARRTFLIEEPIAAAIGAGIDITEPNGNMIIDIGGGTTEIAVISLGGIVSNKSIKIAGDDFTEDIQDYMGRQHNIKVGDRTAEQIKIQ
;
A
#
# COMPACT_ATOMS: atom_id res chain seq x y z
N MET A 1 18.28 23.26 -19.73
CA MET A 1 17.15 22.32 -19.74
C MET A 1 17.27 21.43 -18.50
N ALA A 2 16.45 21.65 -17.48
CA ALA A 2 16.41 20.77 -16.33
C ALA A 2 15.86 19.43 -16.78
N ALA A 3 16.68 18.38 -16.75
CA ALA A 3 16.26 17.03 -17.04
C ALA A 3 15.07 16.69 -16.10
N PHE A 4 13.91 16.41 -16.65
CA PHE A 4 12.71 16.01 -15.92
C PHE A 4 12.98 14.69 -15.16
N ARG A 5 13.61 14.80 -14.00
CA ARG A 5 13.77 13.69 -13.08
C ARG A 5 12.48 13.60 -12.27
N THR A 6 11.69 12.60 -12.56
CA THR A 6 10.46 12.34 -11.80
C THR A 6 10.84 11.64 -10.49
N ASP A 7 10.54 12.27 -9.37
CA ASP A 7 10.63 11.67 -8.04
C ASP A 7 9.22 11.21 -7.64
N LEU A 8 9.09 9.97 -7.20
CA LEU A 8 7.84 9.37 -6.78
C LEU A 8 7.89 9.06 -5.27
N GLY A 9 6.83 9.41 -4.57
CA GLY A 9 6.51 8.88 -3.24
C GLY A 9 5.43 7.81 -3.38
N ILE A 10 5.60 6.68 -2.73
CA ILE A 10 4.68 5.55 -2.82
C ILE A 10 4.34 5.07 -1.41
N ASP A 11 3.06 5.08 -1.12
CA ASP A 11 2.49 4.29 -0.05
C ASP A 11 2.07 2.94 -0.63
N LEU A 12 2.76 1.88 -0.20
CA LEU A 12 2.56 0.52 -0.69
C LEU A 12 1.71 -0.26 0.32
N GLY A 13 0.45 0.16 0.49
CA GLY A 13 -0.45 -0.39 1.49
C GLY A 13 -1.06 -1.74 1.13
N THR A 14 -1.56 -2.44 2.14
CA THR A 14 -2.29 -3.72 2.01
C THR A 14 -3.59 -3.55 1.21
N ALA A 15 -4.35 -2.49 1.49
CA ALA A 15 -5.65 -2.25 0.85
C ALA A 15 -5.53 -1.40 -0.42
N SER A 16 -4.65 -0.39 -0.43
CA SER A 16 -4.50 0.54 -1.53
C SER A 16 -3.04 0.95 -1.76
N ILE A 17 -2.73 1.36 -2.98
CA ILE A 17 -1.47 2.00 -3.35
C ILE A 17 -1.76 3.44 -3.70
N LEU A 18 -0.99 4.34 -3.09
CA LEU A 18 -1.01 5.76 -3.40
C LEU A 18 0.33 6.17 -3.99
N VAL A 19 0.30 6.86 -5.13
CA VAL A 19 1.51 7.36 -5.79
C VAL A 19 1.44 8.88 -5.90
N TYR A 20 2.40 9.53 -5.29
CA TYR A 20 2.66 10.95 -5.40
C TYR A 20 3.80 11.20 -6.40
N ALA A 21 3.63 12.11 -7.31
CA ALA A 21 4.69 12.56 -8.22
C ALA A 21 5.08 14.00 -7.90
N LYS A 22 6.39 14.26 -7.72
CA LYS A 22 6.90 15.59 -7.41
C LYS A 22 6.46 16.62 -8.44
N GLY A 23 5.80 17.68 -7.98
CA GLY A 23 5.29 18.77 -8.82
C GLY A 23 3.94 18.50 -9.49
N LYS A 24 3.36 17.30 -9.32
CA LYS A 24 2.03 16.95 -9.84
C LYS A 24 1.03 16.57 -8.75
N GLY A 25 1.49 16.30 -7.52
CA GLY A 25 0.64 15.83 -6.43
C GLY A 25 0.38 14.32 -6.52
N ILE A 26 -0.76 13.89 -5.94
CA ILE A 26 -1.22 12.49 -6.01
C ILE A 26 -1.67 12.20 -7.44
N VAL A 27 -1.00 11.28 -8.11
CA VAL A 27 -1.27 10.89 -9.51
C VAL A 27 -1.99 9.55 -9.62
N LEU A 28 -1.93 8.71 -8.58
CA LEU A 28 -2.64 7.44 -8.50
C LEU A 28 -3.11 7.18 -7.07
N ASN A 29 -4.32 6.66 -6.96
CA ASN A 29 -4.88 6.07 -5.75
C ASN A 29 -5.71 4.87 -6.19
N GLU A 30 -5.15 3.68 -6.04
CA GLU A 30 -5.71 2.45 -6.60
C GLU A 30 -5.71 1.33 -5.54
N PRO A 31 -6.69 0.43 -5.57
CA PRO A 31 -6.63 -0.78 -4.73
C PRO A 31 -5.39 -1.63 -5.01
N SER A 32 -4.79 -2.19 -3.97
CA SER A 32 -3.67 -3.15 -4.05
C SER A 32 -4.17 -4.54 -4.47
N VAL A 33 -4.83 -4.62 -5.63
CA VAL A 33 -5.43 -5.86 -6.16
C VAL A 33 -4.95 -6.10 -7.58
N VAL A 34 -4.69 -7.37 -7.91
CA VAL A 34 -4.37 -7.82 -9.26
C VAL A 34 -5.24 -9.01 -9.62
N ALA A 35 -5.63 -9.10 -10.89
CA ALA A 35 -6.27 -10.28 -11.46
C ALA A 35 -5.31 -10.94 -12.46
N ILE A 36 -5.09 -12.23 -12.29
CA ILE A 36 -4.18 -13.03 -13.12
C ILE A 36 -4.88 -14.26 -13.68
N ASP A 37 -4.53 -14.61 -14.90
CA ASP A 37 -4.86 -15.90 -15.48
C ASP A 37 -3.84 -16.95 -14.99
N GLN A 38 -4.32 -17.97 -14.28
CA GLN A 38 -3.48 -19.01 -13.69
C GLN A 38 -2.74 -19.88 -14.72
N ASN A 39 -3.32 -20.06 -15.91
CA ASN A 39 -2.73 -20.90 -16.94
C ASN A 39 -1.56 -20.21 -17.66
N THR A 40 -1.70 -18.91 -17.90
CA THR A 40 -0.72 -18.12 -18.64
C THR A 40 0.15 -17.24 -17.75
N ASN A 41 -0.22 -17.09 -16.46
CA ASN A 41 0.38 -16.17 -15.50
C ASN A 41 0.39 -14.70 -15.97
N ASN A 42 -0.54 -14.33 -16.85
CA ASN A 42 -0.68 -12.98 -17.34
C ASN A 42 -1.55 -12.11 -16.43
N PHE A 43 -1.19 -10.84 -16.28
CA PHE A 43 -2.05 -9.86 -15.64
C PHE A 43 -3.22 -9.54 -16.57
N LEU A 44 -4.44 -9.65 -16.04
CA LEU A 44 -5.67 -9.31 -16.73
C LEU A 44 -6.16 -7.92 -16.32
N ALA A 45 -6.04 -7.61 -15.03
CA ALA A 45 -6.43 -6.32 -14.48
C ALA A 45 -5.57 -5.96 -13.26
N VAL A 46 -5.47 -4.67 -12.93
CA VAL A 46 -4.76 -4.14 -11.75
C VAL A 46 -5.60 -2.99 -11.19
N GLY A 47 -5.59 -2.86 -9.86
CA GLY A 47 -6.29 -1.76 -9.19
C GLY A 47 -7.79 -1.96 -9.15
N GLU A 48 -8.56 -0.91 -9.47
CA GLU A 48 -10.02 -0.92 -9.35
C GLU A 48 -10.68 -1.99 -10.25
N GLU A 49 -10.18 -2.20 -11.46
CA GLU A 49 -10.72 -3.25 -12.35
C GLU A 49 -10.54 -4.65 -11.73
N ALA A 50 -9.38 -4.92 -11.15
CA ALA A 50 -9.11 -6.19 -10.47
C ALA A 50 -9.96 -6.34 -9.20
N ARG A 51 -10.19 -5.25 -8.45
CA ARG A 51 -11.04 -5.25 -7.25
C ARG A 51 -12.48 -5.68 -7.57
N GLN A 52 -13.01 -5.24 -8.70
CA GLN A 52 -14.35 -5.64 -9.14
C GLN A 52 -14.47 -7.15 -9.47
N MET A 53 -13.34 -7.79 -9.71
CA MET A 53 -13.27 -9.22 -10.01
C MET A 53 -13.12 -10.10 -8.75
N LEU A 54 -12.81 -9.53 -7.57
CA LEU A 54 -12.70 -10.28 -6.31
C LEU A 54 -13.99 -11.05 -6.03
N GLY A 55 -13.85 -12.37 -5.78
CA GLY A 55 -14.97 -13.27 -5.50
C GLY A 55 -15.94 -13.52 -6.66
N ARG A 56 -15.60 -13.09 -7.89
CA ARG A 56 -16.46 -13.19 -9.08
C ARG A 56 -15.76 -13.78 -10.30
N THR A 57 -14.55 -14.29 -10.14
CA THR A 57 -13.74 -14.79 -11.24
C THR A 57 -14.12 -16.23 -11.61
N PRO A 58 -14.13 -16.60 -12.92
CA PRO A 58 -14.20 -18.00 -13.34
C PRO A 58 -12.94 -18.75 -12.92
N GLY A 59 -12.98 -20.09 -12.90
CA GLY A 59 -12.01 -20.96 -12.24
C GLY A 59 -10.53 -20.84 -12.64
N ASN A 60 -10.23 -20.23 -13.79
CA ASN A 60 -8.84 -20.00 -14.23
C ASN A 60 -8.32 -18.58 -13.94
N ILE A 61 -9.15 -17.70 -13.40
CA ILE A 61 -8.76 -16.33 -13.05
C ILE A 61 -8.76 -16.19 -11.54
N ILE A 62 -7.67 -15.66 -10.98
CA ILE A 62 -7.59 -15.31 -9.57
C ILE A 62 -7.40 -13.81 -9.43
N ALA A 63 -8.27 -13.18 -8.65
CA ALA A 63 -8.05 -11.83 -8.13
C ALA A 63 -7.50 -11.94 -6.71
N LEU A 64 -6.36 -11.30 -6.43
CA LEU A 64 -5.68 -11.38 -5.14
C LEU A 64 -5.00 -10.05 -4.76
N ARG A 65 -4.72 -9.92 -3.46
CA ARG A 65 -3.90 -8.84 -2.90
C ARG A 65 -2.47 -9.35 -2.72
N PRO A 66 -1.46 -8.76 -3.38
CA PRO A 66 -0.07 -9.21 -3.25
C PRO A 66 0.63 -8.69 -1.99
N MET A 67 0.00 -7.73 -1.31
CA MET A 67 0.39 -7.21 0.00
C MET A 67 -0.52 -7.77 1.09
N ARG A 68 0.04 -8.13 2.24
CA ARG A 68 -0.70 -8.57 3.41
C ARG A 68 -0.01 -8.08 4.68
N ASP A 69 -0.77 -7.58 5.63
CA ASP A 69 -0.27 -7.13 6.93
C ASP A 69 0.93 -6.15 6.78
N GLY A 70 0.85 -5.23 5.80
CA GLY A 70 1.89 -4.25 5.51
C GLY A 70 3.13 -4.78 4.79
N VAL A 71 3.20 -6.08 4.45
CA VAL A 71 4.37 -6.70 3.83
C VAL A 71 4.05 -7.40 2.50
N ILE A 72 5.09 -7.66 1.71
CA ILE A 72 4.97 -8.39 0.45
C ILE A 72 4.66 -9.86 0.74
N SER A 73 3.48 -10.33 0.35
CA SER A 73 3.11 -11.74 0.41
C SER A 73 3.42 -12.51 -0.88
N ASN A 74 3.45 -11.81 -2.01
CA ASN A 74 3.85 -12.37 -3.30
C ASN A 74 4.80 -11.43 -4.04
N TYR A 75 6.09 -11.77 -4.03
CA TYR A 75 7.15 -10.94 -4.59
C TYR A 75 6.97 -10.64 -6.08
N HIS A 76 6.79 -11.67 -6.91
CA HIS A 76 6.71 -11.50 -8.36
C HIS A 76 5.49 -10.69 -8.80
N ILE A 77 4.37 -10.88 -8.13
CA ILE A 77 3.15 -10.13 -8.40
C ILE A 77 3.32 -8.68 -7.95
N THR A 78 3.93 -8.43 -6.79
CA THR A 78 4.23 -7.07 -6.30
C THR A 78 5.17 -6.33 -7.25
N GLU A 79 6.25 -6.96 -7.71
CA GLU A 79 7.19 -6.38 -8.68
C GLU A 79 6.45 -5.95 -9.97
N ARG A 80 5.62 -6.83 -10.54
CA ARG A 80 4.85 -6.53 -11.76
C ARG A 80 3.79 -5.45 -11.52
N MET A 81 3.16 -5.45 -10.36
CA MET A 81 2.19 -4.42 -9.96
C MET A 81 2.87 -3.06 -9.82
N LEU A 82 4.02 -2.97 -9.16
CA LEU A 82 4.83 -1.74 -9.07
C LEU A 82 5.23 -1.24 -10.46
N LYS A 83 5.67 -2.12 -11.36
CA LYS A 83 6.00 -1.76 -12.74
C LYS A 83 4.82 -1.16 -13.49
N TYR A 84 3.63 -1.72 -13.31
CA TYR A 84 2.41 -1.17 -13.88
C TYR A 84 2.14 0.25 -13.34
N PHE A 85 2.21 0.46 -12.02
CA PHE A 85 1.95 1.75 -11.41
C PHE A 85 3.02 2.80 -11.76
N PHE A 86 4.30 2.42 -11.85
CA PHE A 86 5.35 3.32 -12.34
C PHE A 86 5.06 3.79 -13.75
N THR A 87 4.69 2.86 -14.64
CA THR A 87 4.36 3.19 -16.03
C THR A 87 3.14 4.11 -16.10
N LYS A 88 2.11 3.83 -15.30
CA LYS A 88 0.88 4.64 -15.25
C LYS A 88 1.13 6.04 -14.69
N ALA A 89 1.95 6.16 -13.64
CA ALA A 89 2.28 7.44 -12.99
C ALA A 89 3.18 8.34 -13.85
N MET A 90 4.14 7.75 -14.55
CA MET A 90 5.13 8.51 -15.34
C MET A 90 4.71 8.74 -16.77
N GLY A 91 3.83 7.91 -17.32
CA GLY A 91 3.56 7.88 -18.75
C GLY A 91 4.77 7.36 -19.56
N ARG A 92 4.84 7.73 -20.84
CA ARG A 92 5.98 7.37 -21.70
C ARG A 92 7.18 8.27 -21.38
N THR A 93 8.15 7.73 -20.62
CA THR A 93 9.41 8.42 -20.32
C THR A 93 10.59 7.46 -20.44
N PHE A 94 11.75 8.00 -20.89
CA PHE A 94 13.01 7.25 -20.93
C PHE A 94 13.76 7.29 -19.60
N PHE A 95 13.35 8.15 -18.67
CA PHE A 95 14.06 8.35 -17.40
C PHE A 95 13.42 7.51 -16.30
N LYS A 96 14.25 6.69 -15.65
CA LYS A 96 13.83 5.92 -14.48
C LYS A 96 13.68 6.85 -13.26
N PRO A 97 12.60 6.70 -12.44
CA PRO A 97 12.35 7.54 -11.28
C PRO A 97 13.30 7.22 -10.13
N ARG A 98 13.51 8.21 -9.23
CA ARG A 98 13.85 7.92 -7.84
C ARG A 98 12.55 7.71 -7.09
N VAL A 99 12.54 6.74 -6.20
CA VAL A 99 11.31 6.33 -5.50
C VAL A 99 11.58 6.35 -3.99
N ILE A 100 10.65 6.89 -3.23
CA ILE A 100 10.57 6.72 -1.78
C ILE A 100 9.35 5.85 -1.52
N ILE A 101 9.50 4.74 -0.79
CA ILE A 101 8.40 3.83 -0.44
C ILE A 101 8.21 3.85 1.07
N CYS A 102 6.96 4.01 1.51
CA CYS A 102 6.57 3.87 2.90
C CYS A 102 6.60 2.38 3.29
N VAL A 103 7.07 2.12 4.49
CA VAL A 103 7.12 0.77 5.08
C VAL A 103 6.71 0.83 6.55
N PRO A 104 6.08 -0.23 7.10
CA PRO A 104 5.76 -0.29 8.52
C PRO A 104 7.00 -0.15 9.41
N SER A 105 6.84 0.45 10.58
CA SER A 105 7.96 0.67 11.51
C SER A 105 8.54 -0.62 12.11
N GLY A 106 7.75 -1.70 12.13
CA GLY A 106 8.16 -3.03 12.62
C GLY A 106 8.71 -3.99 11.56
N ILE A 107 8.95 -3.51 10.33
CA ILE A 107 9.40 -4.35 9.22
C ILE A 107 10.81 -4.95 9.44
N THR A 108 10.97 -6.22 9.12
CA THR A 108 12.26 -6.92 9.20
C THR A 108 13.23 -6.50 8.08
N GLU A 109 14.53 -6.72 8.27
CA GLU A 109 15.54 -6.42 7.24
C GLU A 109 15.33 -7.23 5.95
N VAL A 110 14.79 -8.45 6.06
CA VAL A 110 14.46 -9.29 4.88
C VAL A 110 13.30 -8.66 4.09
N GLU A 111 12.27 -8.19 4.77
CA GLU A 111 11.12 -7.52 4.14
C GLU A 111 11.51 -6.18 3.54
N LYS A 112 12.35 -5.36 4.21
CA LYS A 112 12.92 -4.13 3.66
C LYS A 112 13.67 -4.40 2.35
N ARG A 113 14.49 -5.45 2.35
CA ARG A 113 15.24 -5.87 1.16
C ARG A 113 14.31 -6.28 0.04
N ALA A 114 13.25 -7.04 0.33
CA ALA A 114 12.25 -7.44 -0.68
C ALA A 114 11.58 -6.24 -1.33
N VAL A 115 11.21 -5.20 -0.56
CA VAL A 115 10.63 -3.96 -1.10
C VAL A 115 11.63 -3.22 -1.99
N LEU A 116 12.89 -3.08 -1.56
CA LEU A 116 13.94 -2.43 -2.34
C LEU A 116 14.19 -3.16 -3.67
N GLU A 117 14.31 -4.48 -3.64
CA GLU A 117 14.55 -5.31 -4.83
C GLU A 117 13.35 -5.26 -5.78
N ALA A 118 12.12 -5.42 -5.28
CA ALA A 118 10.90 -5.34 -6.09
C ALA A 118 10.78 -4.00 -6.81
N SER A 119 11.03 -2.89 -6.10
CA SER A 119 11.00 -1.55 -6.67
C SER A 119 12.08 -1.32 -7.74
N ASN A 120 13.32 -1.76 -7.46
CA ASN A 120 14.42 -1.60 -8.41
C ASN A 120 14.18 -2.45 -9.68
N ASN A 121 13.69 -3.68 -9.53
CA ASN A 121 13.33 -4.58 -10.64
C ASN A 121 12.13 -4.05 -11.43
N ALA A 122 11.17 -3.42 -10.76
CA ALA A 122 10.03 -2.74 -11.39
C ALA A 122 10.46 -1.54 -12.26
N GLY A 123 11.70 -1.05 -12.10
CA GLY A 123 12.28 -0.02 -12.96
C GLY A 123 12.65 1.27 -12.25
N ALA A 124 12.64 1.34 -10.92
CA ALA A 124 13.20 2.46 -10.20
C ALA A 124 14.72 2.58 -10.47
N ARG A 125 15.22 3.82 -10.58
CA ARG A 125 16.66 4.09 -10.66
C ARG A 125 17.32 3.93 -9.31
N ARG A 126 16.63 4.35 -8.26
CA ARG A 126 17.04 4.27 -6.87
C ARG A 126 15.81 4.30 -5.98
N THR A 127 15.75 3.39 -5.02
CA THR A 127 14.68 3.31 -4.02
C THR A 127 15.22 3.69 -2.65
N PHE A 128 14.43 4.44 -1.91
CA PHE A 128 14.62 4.76 -0.51
C PHE A 128 13.40 4.27 0.26
N LEU A 129 13.59 3.90 1.50
CA LEU A 129 12.50 3.57 2.42
C LEU A 129 12.31 4.67 3.44
N ILE A 130 11.06 4.90 3.84
CA ILE A 130 10.65 5.76 4.93
C ILE A 130 9.64 5.02 5.79
N GLU A 131 9.72 5.14 7.09
CA GLU A 131 8.74 4.54 7.99
C GLU A 131 7.39 5.27 7.89
N GLU A 132 6.29 4.52 7.81
CA GLU A 132 4.93 5.05 7.65
C GLU A 132 4.57 6.15 8.64
N PRO A 133 4.83 6.04 9.95
CA PRO A 133 4.51 7.11 10.90
C PRO A 133 5.28 8.42 10.63
N ILE A 134 6.52 8.34 10.14
CA ILE A 134 7.30 9.53 9.77
C ILE A 134 6.67 10.20 8.54
N ALA A 135 6.31 9.41 7.53
CA ALA A 135 5.67 9.93 6.33
C ALA A 135 4.30 10.55 6.66
N ALA A 136 3.51 9.90 7.53
CA ALA A 136 2.22 10.39 7.99
C ALA A 136 2.34 11.72 8.76
N ALA A 137 3.33 11.85 9.67
CA ALA A 137 3.59 13.08 10.41
C ALA A 137 3.96 14.24 9.48
N ILE A 138 4.83 13.99 8.50
CA ILE A 138 5.21 14.97 7.48
C ILE A 138 3.98 15.38 6.66
N GLY A 139 3.16 14.40 6.24
CA GLY A 139 1.94 14.64 5.47
C GLY A 139 0.88 15.43 6.24
N ALA A 140 0.80 15.26 7.56
CA ALA A 140 -0.05 16.03 8.45
C ALA A 140 0.48 17.45 8.75
N GLY A 141 1.68 17.80 8.24
CA GLY A 141 2.30 19.11 8.45
C GLY A 141 2.89 19.30 9.86
N ILE A 142 3.17 18.21 10.56
CA ILE A 142 3.80 18.24 11.89
C ILE A 142 5.30 18.50 11.70
N ASP A 143 5.83 19.48 12.43
CA ASP A 143 7.28 19.67 12.48
C ASP A 143 7.90 18.62 13.41
N ILE A 144 8.42 17.57 12.79
CA ILE A 144 9.03 16.44 13.51
C ILE A 144 10.44 16.78 14.06
N THR A 145 11.02 17.91 13.69
CA THR A 145 12.40 18.30 14.09
C THR A 145 12.46 18.94 15.47
N GLU A 146 11.31 19.40 15.97
CA GLU A 146 11.22 20.00 17.30
C GLU A 146 11.36 18.95 18.43
N PRO A 147 11.82 19.38 19.62
CA PRO A 147 11.97 18.49 20.79
C PRO A 147 10.63 18.19 21.49
N ASN A 148 9.54 18.18 20.75
CA ASN A 148 8.20 17.88 21.23
C ASN A 148 7.83 16.44 20.87
N GLY A 149 7.21 15.70 21.80
CA GLY A 149 6.68 14.37 21.50
C GLY A 149 5.35 14.46 20.75
N ASN A 150 5.35 14.07 19.47
CA ASN A 150 4.13 13.98 18.65
C ASN A 150 3.73 12.54 18.49
N MET A 151 2.50 12.18 18.88
CA MET A 151 1.96 10.84 18.67
C MET A 151 1.22 10.78 17.34
N ILE A 152 1.58 9.80 16.52
CA ILE A 152 0.89 9.44 15.27
C ILE A 152 0.24 8.08 15.46
N ILE A 153 -1.03 7.97 15.05
CA ILE A 153 -1.76 6.72 14.94
C ILE A 153 -2.22 6.64 13.48
N ASP A 154 -1.65 5.69 12.75
CA ASP A 154 -1.97 5.42 11.35
C ASP A 154 -2.67 4.06 11.24
N ILE A 155 -3.93 4.07 10.81
CA ILE A 155 -4.76 2.87 10.69
C ILE A 155 -4.93 2.55 9.21
N GLY A 156 -4.16 1.60 8.72
CA GLY A 156 -4.21 1.14 7.33
C GLY A 156 -5.27 0.06 7.08
N GLY A 157 -5.08 -0.71 6.00
CA GLY A 157 -5.90 -1.90 5.71
C GLY A 157 -5.49 -3.11 6.53
N GLY A 158 -4.19 -3.41 6.63
CA GLY A 158 -3.65 -4.60 7.29
C GLY A 158 -2.84 -4.34 8.56
N THR A 159 -2.45 -3.08 8.83
CA THR A 159 -1.65 -2.70 10.00
C THR A 159 -2.15 -1.41 10.61
N THR A 160 -1.98 -1.30 11.94
CA THR A 160 -2.09 -0.03 12.67
C THR A 160 -0.73 0.30 13.26
N GLU A 161 -0.19 1.44 12.86
CA GLU A 161 1.08 1.98 13.34
C GLU A 161 0.83 3.05 14.40
N ILE A 162 1.47 2.91 15.55
CA ILE A 162 1.42 3.88 16.63
C ILE A 162 2.85 4.30 16.90
N ALA A 163 3.18 5.58 16.77
CA ALA A 163 4.52 6.07 17.02
C ALA A 163 4.54 7.41 17.75
N VAL A 164 5.53 7.61 18.59
CA VAL A 164 5.89 8.90 19.18
C VAL A 164 7.15 9.38 18.48
N ILE A 165 7.08 10.57 17.89
CA ILE A 165 8.14 11.16 17.08
C ILE A 165 8.63 12.43 17.77
N SER A 166 9.95 12.60 17.86
CA SER A 166 10.63 13.81 18.37
C SER A 166 12.01 13.92 17.76
N LEU A 167 12.50 15.14 17.54
CA LEU A 167 13.84 15.42 17.01
C LEU A 167 14.15 14.66 15.69
N GLY A 168 13.17 14.53 14.82
CA GLY A 168 13.31 13.87 13.51
C GLY A 168 13.35 12.35 13.52
N GLY A 169 13.12 11.71 14.69
CA GLY A 169 13.18 10.26 14.83
C GLY A 169 12.02 9.67 15.63
N ILE A 170 11.80 8.36 15.48
CA ILE A 170 10.84 7.59 16.26
C ILE A 170 11.47 7.31 17.64
N VAL A 171 10.84 7.81 18.71
CA VAL A 171 11.24 7.57 20.09
C VAL A 171 10.66 6.25 20.61
N SER A 172 9.41 5.97 20.24
CA SER A 172 8.72 4.73 20.60
C SER A 172 7.72 4.39 19.53
N ASN A 173 7.57 3.12 19.21
CA ASN A 173 6.59 2.65 18.24
C ASN A 173 5.98 1.31 18.64
N LYS A 174 4.79 1.08 18.09
CA LYS A 174 4.09 -0.20 18.14
C LYS A 174 3.37 -0.39 16.82
N SER A 175 3.65 -1.51 16.15
CA SER A 175 2.89 -1.99 15.00
C SER A 175 2.01 -3.16 15.44
N ILE A 176 0.75 -3.15 15.04
CA ILE A 176 -0.19 -4.25 15.28
C ILE A 176 -0.87 -4.62 13.97
N LYS A 177 -1.12 -5.92 13.81
CA LYS A 177 -1.80 -6.50 12.63
C LYS A 177 -3.31 -6.61 12.88
N ILE A 178 -3.90 -5.51 13.34
CA ILE A 178 -5.35 -5.32 13.48
C ILE A 178 -5.65 -3.96 12.87
N ALA A 179 -6.45 -3.94 11.81
CA ALA A 179 -6.71 -2.74 11.04
C ALA A 179 -8.02 -2.84 10.24
N GLY A 180 -8.14 -2.07 9.16
CA GLY A 180 -9.36 -1.94 8.39
C GLY A 180 -9.94 -3.24 7.83
N ASP A 181 -9.10 -4.21 7.45
CA ASP A 181 -9.56 -5.51 6.95
C ASP A 181 -10.20 -6.34 8.07
N ASP A 182 -9.61 -6.34 9.29
CA ASP A 182 -10.19 -7.00 10.47
C ASP A 182 -11.54 -6.41 10.84
N PHE A 183 -11.68 -5.06 10.78
CA PHE A 183 -12.96 -4.41 11.05
C PHE A 183 -14.04 -4.82 10.03
N THR A 184 -13.65 -5.06 8.79
CA THR A 184 -14.56 -5.57 7.75
C THR A 184 -15.01 -7.00 8.06
N GLU A 185 -14.08 -7.86 8.49
CA GLU A 185 -14.39 -9.24 8.90
C GLU A 185 -15.29 -9.26 10.15
N ASP A 186 -15.03 -8.41 11.14
CA ASP A 186 -15.85 -8.29 12.34
C ASP A 186 -17.29 -7.87 12.02
N ILE A 187 -17.49 -6.98 11.05
CA ILE A 187 -18.83 -6.60 10.57
C ILE A 187 -19.54 -7.80 9.93
N GLN A 188 -18.84 -8.58 9.09
CA GLN A 188 -19.40 -9.78 8.48
C GLN A 188 -19.85 -10.81 9.55
N ASP A 189 -18.97 -11.04 10.51
CA ASP A 189 -19.21 -11.94 11.63
C ASP A 189 -20.40 -11.48 12.50
N TYR A 190 -20.48 -10.20 12.81
CA TYR A 190 -21.58 -9.60 13.55
C TYR A 190 -22.91 -9.78 12.82
N MET A 191 -22.97 -9.45 11.53
CA MET A 191 -24.17 -9.60 10.70
C MET A 191 -24.60 -11.07 10.61
N GLY A 192 -23.65 -11.99 10.51
CA GLY A 192 -23.91 -13.42 10.52
C GLY A 192 -24.47 -13.92 11.84
N ARG A 193 -23.82 -13.59 12.95
CA ARG A 193 -24.17 -14.10 14.30
C ARG A 193 -25.44 -13.46 14.88
N GLN A 194 -25.60 -12.14 14.72
CA GLN A 194 -26.71 -11.42 15.36
C GLN A 194 -27.96 -11.34 14.51
N HIS A 195 -27.80 -11.30 13.18
CA HIS A 195 -28.91 -11.08 12.27
C HIS A 195 -29.15 -12.23 11.29
N ASN A 196 -28.31 -13.27 11.33
CA ASN A 196 -28.34 -14.40 10.40
C ASN A 196 -28.30 -13.95 8.91
N ILE A 197 -27.59 -12.85 8.64
CA ILE A 197 -27.41 -12.26 7.31
C ILE A 197 -25.96 -12.47 6.88
N LYS A 198 -25.77 -13.11 5.72
CA LYS A 198 -24.45 -13.26 5.11
C LYS A 198 -24.16 -12.07 4.20
N VAL A 199 -23.18 -11.26 4.55
CA VAL A 199 -22.69 -10.13 3.74
C VAL A 199 -21.30 -10.45 3.16
N GLY A 200 -21.07 -10.03 1.92
CA GLY A 200 -19.76 -10.17 1.30
C GLY A 200 -18.84 -8.99 1.66
N ASP A 201 -17.52 -9.16 1.45
CA ASP A 201 -16.47 -8.17 1.79
C ASP A 201 -16.80 -6.76 1.33
N ARG A 202 -17.23 -6.60 0.08
CA ARG A 202 -17.58 -5.28 -0.47
C ARG A 202 -18.72 -4.60 0.29
N THR A 203 -19.73 -5.36 0.69
CA THR A 203 -20.87 -4.81 1.44
C THR A 203 -20.45 -4.46 2.86
N ALA A 204 -19.67 -5.30 3.51
CA ALA A 204 -19.14 -5.04 4.85
C ALA A 204 -18.20 -3.83 4.85
N GLU A 205 -17.34 -3.69 3.84
CA GLU A 205 -16.51 -2.49 3.65
C GLU A 205 -17.35 -1.23 3.48
N GLN A 206 -18.44 -1.27 2.70
CA GLN A 206 -19.36 -0.15 2.56
C GLN A 206 -20.04 0.22 3.88
N ILE A 207 -20.43 -0.76 4.69
CA ILE A 207 -21.02 -0.53 6.01
C ILE A 207 -20.00 0.13 6.94
N LYS A 208 -18.73 -0.29 6.87
CA LYS A 208 -17.64 0.27 7.69
C LYS A 208 -17.40 1.76 7.46
N ILE A 209 -17.49 2.21 6.20
CA ILE A 209 -17.14 3.59 5.81
C ILE A 209 -18.34 4.55 5.81
N GLN A 210 -19.56 4.10 6.07
CA GLN A 210 -20.78 4.93 6.20
C GLN A 210 -21.01 5.32 7.65
#